data_b7058b67e47eac6ad3853332d27a8b1c
#
_entry.id   b7058b67e47eac6ad3853332d27a8b1c
#
_cell.length_a   1.000
_cell.length_b   1.000
_cell.length_c   1.000
_cell.angle_alpha   90.00
_cell.angle_beta   90.00
_cell.angle_gamma   90.00
#
_symmetry.space_group_name_H-M   'P 1'
#
loop_
_entity.id
_entity.type
_entity.pdbx_description
1 polymer ?
#
loop_
_entity_poly.entity_id
_entity_poly.type
_entity_poly.pdbx_seq_one_letter_code
_entity_poly.pdbx_strand_id
1 'polypeptide(L)'
;MVYKYDFLVIGAGVAGMSYALKVAREKKGTVCIICKAGLDEANTSFAQGGVASVTNLELDNFDKHIEDTMIAGDFISDRAAVEQVVRNAPAQIQEMVEWGVNFDRKDDGKFDLHREGGHSEFRILHHADDTGAEIQRGLMEAIRNNPDIEVKENHFAVEIITQHHLGVRVTRRSPNIQCYGAYVLNPITEKVDTYLSKVTVMCTGGCGAVYLTTSNPVIATGDGIAMVYRAKGTVADMEFVQFHPTVLHNPKETHPAYLITEAMRGYGGILKLPNGETFMEKYDERLSLAPRDIVARAIDKEMKIHGLDHVCLDVTHKDPAETKHHFPNIYQKCLSIGIDITTDYIPVRPAAHYMCGGIKVDLNGQTSIERLYALGECSCTGLHGGNRLASNSLIEAVVYADAAAKDSLQHVDLYDWNDKVPEWNDEGTMTNEEKVLITQSVREVNQIMSNYVGIVRSDLRLHRAWDRLDMLYEETERLFKRVKASRDICELRNMINVGYLITRWALERKECRGLHFTTDYPLHAYDK
;
A
#
# COMPACT_ATOMS: atom_id res chain seq x y z
N MET A 1 -7.48 27.13 -12.61
CA MET A 1 -8.81 26.78 -13.20
C MET A 1 -9.65 26.02 -12.19
N VAL A 2 -11.02 26.13 -12.29
CA VAL A 2 -11.92 25.42 -11.38
C VAL A 2 -12.68 24.36 -12.19
N TYR A 3 -12.58 23.10 -11.75
CA TYR A 3 -13.29 21.94 -12.28
C TYR A 3 -14.36 21.49 -11.28
N LYS A 4 -15.45 20.91 -11.74
CA LYS A 4 -16.54 20.41 -10.89
C LYS A 4 -16.91 18.99 -11.29
N TYR A 5 -16.88 18.07 -10.32
CA TYR A 5 -17.30 16.68 -10.51
C TYR A 5 -18.21 16.25 -9.35
N ASP A 6 -19.07 15.29 -9.60
CA ASP A 6 -19.84 14.69 -8.51
C ASP A 6 -18.96 13.75 -7.70
N PHE A 7 -18.12 12.94 -8.37
CA PHE A 7 -17.19 12.01 -7.76
C PHE A 7 -15.75 12.28 -8.23
N LEU A 8 -14.86 12.60 -7.29
CA LEU A 8 -13.44 12.79 -7.54
C LEU A 8 -12.66 11.64 -6.90
N VAL A 9 -12.01 10.82 -7.71
CA VAL A 9 -11.19 9.68 -7.28
C VAL A 9 -9.72 10.05 -7.39
N ILE A 10 -8.97 9.95 -6.29
CA ILE A 10 -7.55 10.27 -6.22
C ILE A 10 -6.75 8.97 -6.11
N GLY A 11 -6.18 8.54 -7.23
CA GLY A 11 -5.43 7.29 -7.39
C GLY A 11 -6.11 6.30 -8.34
N ALA A 12 -5.30 5.62 -9.15
CA ALA A 12 -5.73 4.73 -10.24
C ALA A 12 -5.28 3.27 -10.06
N GLY A 13 -5.10 2.82 -8.82
CA GLY A 13 -4.94 1.41 -8.50
C GLY A 13 -6.29 0.67 -8.53
N VAL A 14 -6.27 -0.62 -8.20
CA VAL A 14 -7.46 -1.49 -8.17
C VAL A 14 -8.64 -0.86 -7.43
N ALA A 15 -8.41 -0.21 -6.28
CA ALA A 15 -9.47 0.43 -5.49
C ALA A 15 -10.16 1.57 -6.25
N GLY A 16 -9.37 2.51 -6.81
CA GLY A 16 -9.89 3.70 -7.48
C GLY A 16 -10.64 3.36 -8.77
N MET A 17 -10.08 2.50 -9.60
CA MET A 17 -10.71 2.07 -10.84
C MET A 17 -12.00 1.27 -10.58
N SER A 18 -11.98 0.35 -9.61
CA SER A 18 -13.18 -0.41 -9.24
C SER A 18 -14.30 0.50 -8.74
N TYR A 19 -13.97 1.46 -7.85
CA TYR A 19 -14.95 2.45 -7.39
C TYR A 19 -15.54 3.27 -8.55
N ALA A 20 -14.68 3.81 -9.42
CA ALA A 20 -15.10 4.65 -10.55
C ALA A 20 -16.03 3.89 -11.51
N LEU A 21 -15.71 2.63 -11.84
CA LEU A 21 -16.57 1.78 -12.67
C LEU A 21 -17.94 1.56 -12.05
N LYS A 22 -18.00 1.32 -10.73
CA LYS A 22 -19.25 1.08 -10.00
C LYS A 22 -20.16 2.33 -9.97
N VAL A 23 -19.61 3.50 -9.66
CA VAL A 23 -20.43 4.73 -9.62
C VAL A 23 -20.82 5.22 -11.01
N ALA A 24 -19.95 5.06 -12.01
CA ALA A 24 -20.27 5.44 -13.39
C ALA A 24 -21.42 4.60 -13.98
N ARG A 25 -21.49 3.31 -13.64
CA ARG A 25 -22.58 2.41 -14.06
C ARG A 25 -23.97 2.94 -13.66
N GLU A 26 -24.08 3.58 -12.51
CA GLU A 26 -25.35 4.10 -11.99
C GLU A 26 -25.76 5.45 -12.58
N LYS A 27 -24.89 6.10 -13.36
CA LYS A 27 -25.15 7.36 -14.10
C LYS A 27 -25.73 8.50 -13.24
N LYS A 28 -25.35 8.56 -11.96
CA LYS A 28 -25.81 9.57 -11.01
C LYS A 28 -24.94 10.84 -10.95
N GLY A 29 -23.96 10.95 -11.81
CA GLY A 29 -23.09 12.13 -11.83
C GLY A 29 -21.81 11.93 -12.62
N THR A 30 -21.00 12.96 -12.68
CA THR A 30 -19.72 13.00 -13.36
C THR A 30 -18.63 12.37 -12.51
N VAL A 31 -17.79 11.54 -13.12
CA VAL A 31 -16.68 10.83 -12.43
C VAL A 31 -15.34 11.26 -13.01
N CYS A 32 -14.42 11.68 -12.15
CA CYS A 32 -13.04 11.97 -12.54
C CYS A 32 -12.05 11.17 -11.72
N ILE A 33 -11.14 10.48 -12.38
CA ILE A 33 -9.97 9.87 -11.76
C ILE A 33 -8.77 10.80 -11.99
N ILE A 34 -8.04 11.15 -10.93
CA ILE A 34 -6.73 11.80 -11.03
C ILE A 34 -5.65 10.86 -10.51
N CYS A 35 -4.54 10.76 -11.21
CA CYS A 35 -3.37 10.00 -10.80
C CYS A 35 -2.08 10.76 -11.11
N LYS A 36 -1.11 10.64 -10.23
CA LYS A 36 0.17 11.38 -10.32
C LYS A 36 1.18 10.80 -11.31
N ALA A 37 0.83 9.65 -11.89
CA ALA A 37 1.59 8.96 -12.93
C ALA A 37 0.63 8.43 -14.00
N GLY A 38 1.04 7.51 -14.86
CA GLY A 38 0.15 6.80 -15.78
C GLY A 38 -0.83 5.87 -15.05
N LEU A 39 -1.91 5.47 -15.73
CA LEU A 39 -2.86 4.48 -15.21
C LEU A 39 -2.22 3.12 -14.92
N ASP A 40 -1.15 2.77 -15.60
CA ASP A 40 -0.41 1.51 -15.48
C ASP A 40 0.57 1.50 -14.31
N GLU A 41 0.91 2.67 -13.75
CA GLU A 41 1.87 2.81 -12.67
C GLU A 41 1.17 2.83 -11.30
N ALA A 42 0.87 1.66 -10.76
CA ALA A 42 0.26 1.48 -9.45
C ALA A 42 0.88 0.26 -8.72
N ASN A 43 0.79 0.22 -7.38
CA ASN A 43 1.20 -0.96 -6.60
C ASN A 43 0.52 -2.24 -7.10
N THR A 44 -0.71 -2.14 -7.60
CA THR A 44 -1.45 -3.25 -8.20
C THR A 44 -0.66 -3.92 -9.30
N SER A 45 -0.04 -3.17 -10.21
CA SER A 45 0.75 -3.70 -11.34
C SER A 45 1.95 -4.55 -10.91
N PHE A 46 2.45 -4.35 -9.70
CA PHE A 46 3.63 -5.06 -9.16
C PHE A 46 3.27 -6.21 -8.22
N ALA A 47 1.98 -6.49 -8.01
CA ALA A 47 1.53 -7.57 -7.15
C ALA A 47 1.67 -8.92 -7.85
N GLN A 48 2.67 -9.73 -7.46
CA GLN A 48 2.91 -11.07 -8.00
C GLN A 48 1.99 -12.13 -7.38
N GLY A 49 1.51 -11.90 -6.15
CA GLY A 49 0.59 -12.79 -5.45
C GLY A 49 -0.81 -12.78 -6.07
N GLY A 50 -1.70 -13.58 -5.49
CA GLY A 50 -3.07 -13.69 -5.98
C GLY A 50 -4.09 -12.84 -5.21
N VAL A 51 -5.35 -13.22 -5.34
CA VAL A 51 -6.50 -12.65 -4.65
C VAL A 51 -7.20 -13.74 -3.86
N ALA A 52 -7.33 -13.56 -2.55
CA ALA A 52 -7.96 -14.55 -1.68
C ALA A 52 -9.49 -14.47 -1.77
N SER A 53 -10.15 -15.57 -2.11
CA SER A 53 -11.60 -15.65 -2.11
C SER A 53 -12.10 -17.09 -1.99
N VAL A 54 -13.11 -17.32 -1.18
CA VAL A 54 -13.77 -18.63 -1.05
C VAL A 54 -14.72 -18.82 -2.23
N THR A 55 -14.19 -19.37 -3.32
CA THR A 55 -14.96 -19.63 -4.56
C THR A 55 -15.42 -21.07 -4.70
N ASN A 56 -14.92 -21.99 -3.85
CA ASN A 56 -15.29 -23.39 -3.83
C ASN A 56 -15.70 -23.83 -2.43
N LEU A 57 -17.01 -23.86 -2.15
CA LEU A 57 -17.58 -24.22 -0.85
C LEU A 57 -17.51 -25.73 -0.51
N GLU A 58 -17.11 -26.59 -1.45
CA GLU A 58 -16.87 -28.01 -1.18
C GLU A 58 -15.52 -28.24 -0.49
N LEU A 59 -14.54 -27.39 -0.77
CA LEU A 59 -13.17 -27.52 -0.26
C LEU A 59 -12.85 -26.52 0.84
N ASP A 60 -13.54 -25.36 0.85
CA ASP A 60 -13.26 -24.24 1.75
C ASP A 60 -14.56 -23.64 2.32
N ASN A 61 -14.46 -22.78 3.34
CA ASN A 61 -15.58 -22.03 3.85
C ASN A 61 -15.13 -20.65 4.38
N PHE A 62 -16.10 -19.75 4.53
CA PHE A 62 -15.84 -18.40 4.99
C PHE A 62 -15.23 -18.34 6.39
N ASP A 63 -15.64 -19.21 7.29
CA ASP A 63 -15.19 -19.17 8.69
C ASP A 63 -13.71 -19.52 8.81
N LYS A 64 -13.20 -20.47 7.98
CA LYS A 64 -11.76 -20.76 7.90
C LYS A 64 -10.96 -19.54 7.40
N HIS A 65 -11.45 -18.83 6.36
CA HIS A 65 -10.77 -17.64 5.86
C HIS A 65 -10.80 -16.49 6.87
N ILE A 66 -11.92 -16.32 7.60
CA ILE A 66 -12.04 -15.35 8.69
C ILE A 66 -11.02 -15.69 9.79
N GLU A 67 -10.93 -16.95 10.21
CA GLU A 67 -9.99 -17.38 11.25
C GLU A 67 -8.54 -17.19 10.82
N ASP A 68 -8.16 -17.62 9.62
CA ASP A 68 -6.82 -17.38 9.06
C ASP A 68 -6.45 -15.89 9.08
N THR A 69 -7.40 -15.02 8.73
CA THR A 69 -7.20 -13.57 8.72
C THR A 69 -7.03 -13.02 10.14
N MET A 70 -7.86 -13.47 11.10
CA MET A 70 -7.77 -13.07 12.51
C MET A 70 -6.44 -13.50 13.14
N ILE A 71 -5.99 -14.73 12.87
CA ILE A 71 -4.70 -15.26 13.32
C ILE A 71 -3.56 -14.43 12.75
N ALA A 72 -3.55 -14.19 11.44
CA ALA A 72 -2.51 -13.40 10.79
C ALA A 72 -2.46 -11.97 11.34
N GLY A 73 -3.61 -11.36 11.61
CA GLY A 73 -3.75 -10.03 12.20
C GLY A 73 -3.44 -9.94 13.70
N ASP A 74 -2.93 -11.02 14.30
CA ASP A 74 -2.60 -11.10 15.72
C ASP A 74 -3.82 -10.80 16.62
N PHE A 75 -5.01 -11.23 16.17
CA PHE A 75 -6.33 -11.06 16.84
C PHE A 75 -6.70 -9.61 17.19
N ILE A 76 -6.06 -8.63 16.56
CA ILE A 76 -6.46 -7.21 16.69
C ILE A 76 -7.16 -6.68 15.43
N SER A 77 -7.41 -7.55 14.44
CA SER A 77 -8.27 -7.24 13.30
C SER A 77 -9.70 -6.93 13.77
N ASP A 78 -10.36 -6.00 13.10
CA ASP A 78 -11.80 -5.78 13.30
C ASP A 78 -12.59 -6.93 12.65
N ARG A 79 -13.23 -7.75 13.49
CA ARG A 79 -13.97 -8.93 13.02
C ARG A 79 -15.07 -8.57 12.02
N ALA A 80 -15.75 -7.42 12.19
CA ALA A 80 -16.78 -7.00 11.25
C ALA A 80 -16.22 -6.67 9.87
N ALA A 81 -15.06 -6.00 9.83
CA ALA A 81 -14.33 -5.74 8.58
C ALA A 81 -13.85 -7.04 7.91
N VAL A 82 -13.34 -8.00 8.71
CA VAL A 82 -12.92 -9.31 8.20
C VAL A 82 -14.11 -10.07 7.60
N GLU A 83 -15.22 -10.15 8.31
CA GLU A 83 -16.44 -10.83 7.83
C GLU A 83 -16.99 -10.16 6.56
N GLN A 84 -17.01 -8.83 6.51
CA GLN A 84 -17.43 -8.07 5.32
C GLN A 84 -16.59 -8.42 4.11
N VAL A 85 -15.27 -8.37 4.23
CA VAL A 85 -14.37 -8.65 3.09
C VAL A 85 -14.50 -10.09 2.64
N VAL A 86 -14.39 -11.04 3.56
CA VAL A 86 -14.40 -12.47 3.24
C VAL A 86 -15.71 -12.92 2.60
N ARG A 87 -16.87 -12.47 3.14
CA ARG A 87 -18.19 -12.91 2.64
C ARG A 87 -18.57 -12.25 1.31
N ASN A 88 -18.10 -11.02 1.03
CA ASN A 88 -18.40 -10.32 -0.22
C ASN A 88 -17.37 -10.58 -1.32
N ALA A 89 -16.24 -11.20 -1.00
CA ALA A 89 -15.15 -11.48 -1.96
C ALA A 89 -15.62 -12.21 -3.23
N PRO A 90 -16.42 -13.31 -3.17
CA PRO A 90 -16.79 -14.05 -4.38
C PRO A 90 -17.55 -13.20 -5.41
N ALA A 91 -18.44 -12.32 -4.96
CA ALA A 91 -19.17 -11.43 -5.85
C ALA A 91 -18.23 -10.43 -6.56
N GLN A 92 -17.22 -9.94 -5.84
CA GLN A 92 -16.23 -9.00 -6.38
C GLN A 92 -15.28 -9.68 -7.37
N ILE A 93 -14.92 -10.95 -7.15
CA ILE A 93 -14.17 -11.75 -8.13
C ILE A 93 -14.97 -11.86 -9.44
N GLN A 94 -16.26 -12.19 -9.35
CA GLN A 94 -17.10 -12.30 -10.53
C GLN A 94 -17.18 -10.97 -11.30
N GLU A 95 -17.32 -9.85 -10.60
CA GLU A 95 -17.38 -8.52 -11.22
C GLU A 95 -16.03 -8.14 -11.88
N MET A 96 -14.88 -8.50 -11.29
CA MET A 96 -13.57 -8.32 -11.95
C MET A 96 -13.49 -9.13 -13.26
N VAL A 97 -14.01 -10.34 -13.30
CA VAL A 97 -14.07 -11.13 -14.53
C VAL A 97 -14.94 -10.46 -15.58
N GLU A 98 -16.08 -9.86 -15.19
CA GLU A 98 -16.95 -9.10 -16.09
C GLU A 98 -16.25 -7.86 -16.65
N TRP A 99 -15.33 -7.25 -15.91
CA TRP A 99 -14.47 -6.15 -16.38
C TRP A 99 -13.28 -6.62 -17.23
N GLY A 100 -13.17 -7.93 -17.52
CA GLY A 100 -12.16 -8.48 -18.42
C GLY A 100 -10.88 -8.92 -17.74
N VAL A 101 -10.88 -9.14 -16.42
CA VAL A 101 -9.76 -9.76 -15.72
C VAL A 101 -9.80 -11.27 -15.93
N ASN A 102 -8.67 -11.85 -16.34
CA ASN A 102 -8.53 -13.27 -16.62
C ASN A 102 -7.78 -13.96 -15.47
N PHE A 103 -8.49 -14.72 -14.65
CA PHE A 103 -7.86 -15.62 -13.69
C PHE A 103 -7.66 -17.01 -14.32
N ASP A 104 -6.58 -17.68 -13.96
CA ASP A 104 -6.26 -19.01 -14.48
C ASP A 104 -7.35 -20.04 -14.12
N ARG A 105 -7.61 -20.94 -15.07
CA ARG A 105 -8.65 -21.97 -14.97
C ARG A 105 -8.09 -23.33 -15.31
N LYS A 106 -8.65 -24.34 -14.67
CA LYS A 106 -8.43 -25.75 -15.00
C LYS A 106 -9.18 -26.14 -16.27
N ASP A 107 -8.86 -27.32 -16.79
CA ASP A 107 -9.52 -27.88 -17.99
C ASP A 107 -11.04 -28.03 -17.84
N ASP A 108 -11.54 -28.15 -16.61
CA ASP A 108 -12.97 -28.22 -16.29
C ASP A 108 -13.66 -26.83 -16.21
N GLY A 109 -12.93 -25.76 -16.47
CA GLY A 109 -13.41 -24.37 -16.46
C GLY A 109 -13.48 -23.74 -15.07
N LYS A 110 -13.23 -24.47 -13.99
CA LYS A 110 -13.13 -23.92 -12.63
C LYS A 110 -11.83 -23.13 -12.45
N PHE A 111 -11.83 -22.17 -11.51
CA PHE A 111 -10.62 -21.44 -11.18
C PHE A 111 -9.51 -22.40 -10.72
N ASP A 112 -8.31 -22.18 -11.18
CA ASP A 112 -7.12 -22.78 -10.60
C ASP A 112 -6.74 -22.01 -9.33
N LEU A 113 -6.73 -22.71 -8.19
CA LEU A 113 -6.56 -22.09 -6.89
C LEU A 113 -5.25 -22.53 -6.26
N HIS A 114 -4.48 -21.55 -5.77
CA HIS A 114 -3.28 -21.79 -4.99
C HIS A 114 -3.53 -21.62 -3.48
N ARG A 115 -2.56 -22.05 -2.69
CA ARG A 115 -2.49 -21.79 -1.25
C ARG A 115 -1.21 -21.03 -0.93
N GLU A 116 -1.32 -19.94 -0.20
CA GLU A 116 -0.18 -19.16 0.31
C GLU A 116 0.00 -19.34 1.82
N GLY A 117 1.14 -18.88 2.34
CA GLY A 117 1.45 -18.94 3.75
C GLY A 117 0.40 -18.24 4.63
N GLY A 118 0.00 -18.89 5.72
CA GLY A 118 -1.06 -18.42 6.61
C GLY A 118 -2.48 -18.82 6.20
N HIS A 119 -2.70 -19.31 4.98
CA HIS A 119 -3.99 -19.85 4.56
C HIS A 119 -4.11 -21.35 4.89
N SER A 120 -5.23 -21.75 5.46
CA SER A 120 -5.54 -23.14 5.76
C SER A 120 -5.97 -23.93 4.52
N GLU A 121 -6.54 -23.26 3.50
CA GLU A 121 -7.12 -23.87 2.30
C GLU A 121 -6.64 -23.21 1.00
N PHE A 122 -6.92 -23.89 -0.13
CA PHE A 122 -6.66 -23.40 -1.48
C PHE A 122 -7.75 -22.41 -1.89
N ARG A 123 -7.47 -21.11 -1.82
CA ARG A 123 -8.45 -20.05 -2.13
C ARG A 123 -7.86 -18.86 -2.89
N ILE A 124 -6.61 -18.96 -3.32
CA ILE A 124 -5.92 -17.86 -3.98
C ILE A 124 -6.11 -17.97 -5.48
N LEU A 125 -6.88 -17.04 -6.06
CA LEU A 125 -6.97 -16.86 -7.50
C LEU A 125 -5.71 -16.16 -8.01
N HIS A 126 -5.24 -16.54 -9.18
CA HIS A 126 -4.01 -16.01 -9.76
C HIS A 126 -4.08 -15.96 -11.29
N HIS A 127 -3.12 -15.25 -11.88
CA HIS A 127 -2.81 -15.27 -13.31
C HIS A 127 -1.30 -15.46 -13.43
N ALA A 128 -0.85 -16.68 -13.71
CA ALA A 128 0.56 -17.06 -13.65
C ALA A 128 1.25 -16.54 -12.37
N ASP A 129 2.37 -15.81 -12.50
CA ASP A 129 3.09 -15.11 -11.44
C ASP A 129 2.98 -13.58 -11.54
N ASP A 130 1.89 -13.07 -12.17
CA ASP A 130 1.70 -11.64 -12.46
C ASP A 130 0.22 -11.21 -12.34
N THR A 131 -0.44 -11.68 -11.31
CA THR A 131 -1.89 -11.47 -11.08
C THR A 131 -2.26 -9.98 -11.02
N GLY A 132 -1.43 -9.17 -10.39
CA GLY A 132 -1.71 -7.74 -10.25
C GLY A 132 -1.67 -6.99 -11.58
N ALA A 133 -0.71 -7.31 -12.46
CA ALA A 133 -0.64 -6.71 -13.79
C ALA A 133 -1.88 -7.06 -14.63
N GLU A 134 -2.36 -8.30 -14.55
CA GLU A 134 -3.59 -8.71 -15.24
C GLU A 134 -4.82 -7.98 -14.70
N ILE A 135 -4.95 -7.83 -13.39
CA ILE A 135 -6.04 -7.04 -12.78
C ILE A 135 -5.97 -5.58 -13.26
N GLN A 136 -4.79 -4.97 -13.20
CA GLN A 136 -4.58 -3.59 -13.67
C GLN A 136 -4.95 -3.45 -15.16
N ARG A 137 -4.51 -4.38 -16.01
CA ARG A 137 -4.82 -4.42 -17.44
C ARG A 137 -6.34 -4.44 -17.69
N GLY A 138 -7.04 -5.39 -17.07
CA GLY A 138 -8.50 -5.54 -17.26
C GLY A 138 -9.26 -4.29 -16.82
N LEU A 139 -8.96 -3.75 -15.65
CA LEU A 139 -9.61 -2.52 -15.15
C LEU A 139 -9.26 -1.30 -15.99
N MET A 140 -8.02 -1.14 -16.43
CA MET A 140 -7.62 -0.04 -17.32
C MET A 140 -8.38 -0.08 -18.65
N GLU A 141 -8.56 -1.26 -19.23
CA GLU A 141 -9.33 -1.43 -20.46
C GLU A 141 -10.80 -1.06 -20.23
N ALA A 142 -11.39 -1.51 -19.11
CA ALA A 142 -12.77 -1.14 -18.75
C ALA A 142 -12.94 0.39 -18.53
N ILE A 143 -11.97 1.04 -17.86
CA ILE A 143 -11.96 2.50 -17.67
C ILE A 143 -11.83 3.24 -19.00
N ARG A 144 -10.88 2.87 -19.86
CA ARG A 144 -10.65 3.53 -21.16
C ARG A 144 -11.84 3.41 -22.11
N ASN A 145 -12.60 2.33 -22.01
CA ASN A 145 -13.80 2.09 -22.80
C ASN A 145 -15.07 2.73 -22.21
N ASN A 146 -14.98 3.36 -21.03
CA ASN A 146 -16.12 3.99 -20.37
C ASN A 146 -16.13 5.52 -20.59
N PRO A 147 -17.03 6.06 -21.44
CA PRO A 147 -17.06 7.50 -21.72
C PRO A 147 -17.57 8.37 -20.56
N ASP A 148 -18.15 7.76 -19.53
CA ASP A 148 -18.69 8.46 -18.35
C ASP A 148 -17.61 8.72 -17.28
N ILE A 149 -16.36 8.27 -17.53
CA ILE A 149 -15.22 8.45 -16.62
C ILE A 149 -14.15 9.29 -17.29
N GLU A 150 -13.87 10.46 -16.73
CA GLU A 150 -12.74 11.28 -17.15
C GLU A 150 -11.48 10.88 -16.38
N VAL A 151 -10.34 10.72 -17.07
CA VAL A 151 -9.06 10.37 -16.46
C VAL A 151 -8.04 11.49 -16.68
N LYS A 152 -7.42 11.93 -15.60
CA LYS A 152 -6.33 12.92 -15.57
C LYS A 152 -5.04 12.26 -15.10
N GLU A 153 -4.26 11.75 -16.05
CA GLU A 153 -2.93 11.20 -15.76
C GLU A 153 -1.91 12.31 -15.49
N ASN A 154 -0.88 11.99 -14.71
CA ASN A 154 0.19 12.90 -14.31
C ASN A 154 -0.28 14.14 -13.52
N HIS A 155 -1.49 14.12 -12.97
CA HIS A 155 -2.05 15.17 -12.14
C HIS A 155 -1.84 14.83 -10.65
N PHE A 156 -1.17 15.71 -9.92
CA PHE A 156 -0.79 15.46 -8.53
C PHE A 156 -1.73 16.19 -7.56
N ALA A 157 -2.42 15.43 -6.68
CA ALA A 157 -3.22 16.02 -5.60
C ALA A 157 -2.30 16.60 -4.52
N VAL A 158 -2.35 17.91 -4.33
CA VAL A 158 -1.50 18.66 -3.39
C VAL A 158 -2.09 18.66 -1.98
N GLU A 159 -3.39 19.00 -1.86
CA GLU A 159 -4.13 19.07 -0.60
C GLU A 159 -5.61 18.76 -0.83
N ILE A 160 -6.28 18.14 0.15
CA ILE A 160 -7.75 18.08 0.17
C ILE A 160 -8.34 19.38 0.72
N ILE A 161 -9.42 19.84 0.12
CA ILE A 161 -10.08 21.11 0.45
C ILE A 161 -11.10 20.89 1.55
N THR A 162 -10.97 21.62 2.65
CA THR A 162 -11.91 21.60 3.79
C THR A 162 -12.32 23.02 4.19
N GLN A 163 -13.16 23.16 5.23
CA GLN A 163 -13.54 24.48 5.78
C GLN A 163 -12.33 25.33 6.19
N HIS A 164 -11.16 24.72 6.42
CA HIS A 164 -9.94 25.47 6.70
C HIS A 164 -9.62 26.47 5.58
N HIS A 165 -9.79 26.08 4.33
CA HIS A 165 -9.54 26.91 3.17
C HIS A 165 -10.59 28.04 2.98
N LEU A 166 -11.71 27.95 3.70
CA LEU A 166 -12.71 29.01 3.80
C LEU A 166 -12.48 29.95 4.98
N GLY A 167 -11.30 29.88 5.64
CA GLY A 167 -10.95 30.69 6.80
C GLY A 167 -11.51 30.18 8.14
N VAL A 168 -12.12 29.01 8.18
CA VAL A 168 -12.62 28.40 9.42
C VAL A 168 -11.49 27.66 10.12
N ARG A 169 -11.32 27.87 11.43
CA ARG A 169 -10.36 27.11 12.22
C ARG A 169 -10.80 25.65 12.37
N VAL A 170 -10.06 24.74 11.77
CA VAL A 170 -10.28 23.29 11.85
C VAL A 170 -9.22 22.65 12.76
N THR A 171 -9.64 21.84 13.70
CA THR A 171 -8.80 21.06 14.63
C THR A 171 -9.26 19.61 14.63
N ARG A 172 -8.47 18.68 15.22
CA ARG A 172 -8.88 17.28 15.38
C ARG A 172 -10.12 17.08 16.26
N ARG A 173 -10.54 18.10 17.01
CA ARG A 173 -11.75 18.10 17.84
C ARG A 173 -12.93 18.81 17.17
N SER A 174 -12.73 19.38 15.98
CA SER A 174 -13.81 20.02 15.23
C SER A 174 -14.81 18.95 14.79
N PRO A 175 -16.11 19.10 15.10
CA PRO A 175 -17.14 18.22 14.55
C PRO A 175 -17.35 18.55 13.06
N ASN A 176 -17.83 17.57 12.30
CA ASN A 176 -18.35 17.77 10.94
C ASN A 176 -17.35 18.46 10.00
N ILE A 177 -16.10 18.02 10.00
CA ILE A 177 -15.14 18.45 8.98
C ILE A 177 -15.64 17.90 7.63
N GLN A 178 -15.75 18.76 6.63
CA GLN A 178 -16.20 18.38 5.28
C GLN A 178 -15.10 18.55 4.25
N CYS A 179 -15.06 17.62 3.31
CA CYS A 179 -14.23 17.70 2.11
C CYS A 179 -15.04 18.31 0.97
N TYR A 180 -14.45 19.29 0.27
CA TYR A 180 -15.04 19.96 -0.89
C TYR A 180 -14.33 19.63 -2.21
N GLY A 181 -13.34 18.73 -2.19
CA GLY A 181 -12.52 18.35 -3.32
C GLY A 181 -11.02 18.43 -3.00
N ALA A 182 -10.23 18.73 -4.01
CA ALA A 182 -8.78 18.79 -3.88
C ALA A 182 -8.16 19.92 -4.72
N TYR A 183 -7.01 20.42 -4.29
CA TYR A 183 -6.10 21.19 -5.10
C TYR A 183 -5.17 20.24 -5.85
N VAL A 184 -5.03 20.43 -7.16
CA VAL A 184 -4.35 19.49 -8.04
C VAL A 184 -3.35 20.21 -8.93
N LEU A 185 -2.09 19.82 -8.85
CA LEU A 185 -1.03 20.32 -9.73
C LEU A 185 -1.21 19.75 -11.14
N ASN A 186 -1.33 20.64 -12.10
CA ASN A 186 -1.48 20.32 -13.51
C ASN A 186 -0.08 20.26 -14.18
N PRO A 187 0.28 19.13 -14.80
CA PRO A 187 1.62 18.95 -15.34
C PRO A 187 1.91 19.81 -16.57
N ILE A 188 0.87 20.30 -17.27
CA ILE A 188 1.00 21.08 -18.51
C ILE A 188 1.21 22.57 -18.18
N THR A 189 0.39 23.07 -17.23
CA THR A 189 0.44 24.51 -16.87
C THR A 189 1.39 24.81 -15.73
N GLU A 190 1.84 23.79 -15.01
CA GLU A 190 2.63 23.87 -13.77
C GLU A 190 1.93 24.72 -12.69
N LYS A 191 0.60 24.82 -12.77
CA LYS A 191 -0.25 25.52 -11.80
C LYS A 191 -1.12 24.56 -11.02
N VAL A 192 -1.51 24.97 -9.84
CA VAL A 192 -2.45 24.21 -9.02
C VAL A 192 -3.87 24.64 -9.36
N ASP A 193 -4.64 23.71 -9.89
CA ASP A 193 -6.04 23.86 -10.22
C ASP A 193 -6.95 23.45 -9.04
N THR A 194 -8.17 23.95 -8.99
CA THR A 194 -9.18 23.63 -7.97
C THR A 194 -10.16 22.61 -8.53
N TYR A 195 -10.21 21.42 -7.93
CA TYR A 195 -11.16 20.37 -8.27
C TYR A 195 -12.22 20.29 -7.17
N LEU A 196 -13.39 20.86 -7.41
CA LEU A 196 -14.54 20.77 -6.49
C LEU A 196 -15.28 19.46 -6.71
N SER A 197 -15.64 18.78 -5.64
CA SER A 197 -16.41 17.54 -5.72
C SER A 197 -17.48 17.45 -4.64
N LYS A 198 -18.55 16.71 -4.92
CA LYS A 198 -19.57 16.35 -3.93
C LYS A 198 -19.07 15.21 -3.05
N VAL A 199 -18.36 14.26 -3.65
CA VAL A 199 -17.71 13.12 -2.97
C VAL A 199 -16.26 13.04 -3.45
N THR A 200 -15.33 12.89 -2.51
CA THR A 200 -13.91 12.66 -2.80
C THR A 200 -13.50 11.29 -2.25
N VAL A 201 -12.70 10.53 -3.02
CA VAL A 201 -12.27 9.18 -2.65
C VAL A 201 -10.75 9.07 -2.76
N MET A 202 -10.10 8.77 -1.64
CA MET A 202 -8.66 8.56 -1.56
C MET A 202 -8.33 7.09 -1.88
N CYS A 203 -7.62 6.87 -2.98
CA CYS A 203 -7.16 5.55 -3.44
C CYS A 203 -5.66 5.57 -3.76
N THR A 204 -4.87 6.25 -2.90
CA THR A 204 -3.51 6.69 -3.19
C THR A 204 -2.43 5.65 -2.93
N GLY A 205 -2.81 4.42 -2.52
CA GLY A 205 -1.87 3.36 -2.20
C GLY A 205 -1.06 3.62 -0.92
N GLY A 206 0.00 2.86 -0.74
CA GLY A 206 0.81 2.85 0.48
C GLY A 206 1.94 3.88 0.51
N CYS A 207 2.93 3.60 1.34
CA CYS A 207 4.01 4.53 1.67
C CYS A 207 5.40 3.88 1.68
N GLY A 208 5.60 2.78 0.95
CA GLY A 208 6.87 2.04 0.98
C GLY A 208 8.09 2.87 0.59
N ALA A 209 7.90 3.93 -0.23
CA ALA A 209 8.98 4.82 -0.66
C ALA A 209 9.64 5.63 0.48
N VAL A 210 9.09 5.63 1.69
CA VAL A 210 9.77 6.21 2.87
C VAL A 210 10.97 5.37 3.33
N TYR A 211 11.13 4.15 2.83
CA TYR A 211 12.24 3.24 3.15
C TYR A 211 13.26 3.16 2.01
N LEU A 212 14.53 2.85 2.33
CA LEU A 212 15.62 2.69 1.36
C LEU A 212 15.37 1.56 0.36
N THR A 213 14.69 0.50 0.78
CA THR A 213 14.38 -0.64 -0.07
C THR A 213 12.91 -1.00 0.11
N THR A 214 12.18 -1.02 -0.99
CA THR A 214 10.77 -1.37 -1.00
C THR A 214 10.39 -2.12 -2.28
N SER A 215 9.43 -3.02 -2.19
CA SER A 215 8.82 -3.67 -3.36
C SER A 215 7.79 -2.76 -4.05
N ASN A 216 7.51 -1.58 -3.49
CA ASN A 216 6.59 -0.62 -4.08
C ASN A 216 7.28 0.28 -5.11
N PRO A 217 6.56 0.78 -6.12
CA PRO A 217 7.09 1.78 -7.05
C PRO A 217 7.43 3.10 -6.32
N VAL A 218 8.27 3.91 -6.97
CA VAL A 218 8.72 5.20 -6.43
C VAL A 218 7.59 6.15 -6.04
N ILE A 219 6.42 5.97 -6.63
CA ILE A 219 5.21 6.77 -6.37
C ILE A 219 4.52 6.46 -5.04
N ALA A 220 4.93 5.43 -4.31
CA ALA A 220 4.30 5.03 -3.03
C ALA A 220 4.80 5.91 -1.87
N THR A 221 4.47 7.19 -1.89
CA THR A 221 4.96 8.24 -0.97
C THR A 221 3.99 8.59 0.17
N GLY A 222 2.86 7.88 0.28
CA GLY A 222 1.88 8.04 1.37
C GLY A 222 1.03 9.31 1.28
N ASP A 223 0.79 9.80 0.06
CA ASP A 223 0.17 11.11 -0.18
C ASP A 223 -1.20 11.26 0.47
N GLY A 224 -2.10 10.30 0.30
CA GLY A 224 -3.45 10.38 0.85
C GLY A 224 -3.45 10.37 2.37
N ILE A 225 -2.62 9.52 2.99
CA ILE A 225 -2.47 9.45 4.45
C ILE A 225 -2.01 10.81 4.99
N ALA A 226 -0.98 11.40 4.36
CA ALA A 226 -0.44 12.70 4.75
C ALA A 226 -1.47 13.83 4.57
N MET A 227 -2.17 13.89 3.43
CA MET A 227 -3.20 14.91 3.16
C MET A 227 -4.35 14.84 4.17
N VAL A 228 -4.87 13.64 4.45
CA VAL A 228 -5.96 13.45 5.43
C VAL A 228 -5.48 13.81 6.84
N TYR A 229 -4.26 13.44 7.21
CA TYR A 229 -3.67 13.82 8.49
C TYR A 229 -3.56 15.34 8.65
N ARG A 230 -3.08 16.06 7.63
CA ARG A 230 -3.01 17.54 7.63
C ARG A 230 -4.39 18.18 7.72
N ALA A 231 -5.37 17.60 7.02
CA ALA A 231 -6.78 18.03 7.07
C ALA A 231 -7.48 17.69 8.41
N LYS A 232 -6.75 17.14 9.40
CA LYS A 232 -7.23 16.74 10.73
C LYS A 232 -8.11 15.50 10.76
N GLY A 233 -8.14 14.72 9.68
CA GLY A 233 -8.75 13.40 9.66
C GLY A 233 -8.01 12.39 10.55
N THR A 234 -8.70 11.30 10.87
CA THR A 234 -8.16 10.24 11.73
C THR A 234 -7.33 9.25 10.93
N VAL A 235 -6.15 8.92 11.44
CA VAL A 235 -5.30 7.82 10.95
C VAL A 235 -5.08 6.83 12.10
N ALA A 236 -4.86 5.56 11.78
CA ALA A 236 -4.70 4.49 12.77
C ALA A 236 -3.66 3.46 12.33
N ASP A 237 -3.10 2.75 13.31
CA ASP A 237 -2.27 1.55 13.14
C ASP A 237 -1.02 1.76 12.27
N MET A 238 -0.48 2.98 12.28
CA MET A 238 0.62 3.40 11.41
C MET A 238 1.94 2.66 11.70
N GLU A 239 2.12 2.04 12.86
CA GLU A 239 3.29 1.24 13.22
C GLU A 239 3.37 -0.11 12.48
N PHE A 240 2.26 -0.59 11.92
CA PHE A 240 2.19 -1.89 11.26
C PHE A 240 2.58 -1.81 9.77
N VAL A 241 3.88 -1.73 9.54
CA VAL A 241 4.47 -1.81 8.19
C VAL A 241 4.98 -3.22 7.95
N GLN A 242 4.43 -3.91 6.96
CA GLN A 242 4.88 -5.25 6.58
C GLN A 242 6.13 -5.16 5.70
N PHE A 243 7.15 -5.94 6.07
CA PHE A 243 8.34 -6.16 5.25
C PHE A 243 8.24 -7.53 4.57
N HIS A 244 8.40 -7.57 3.26
CA HIS A 244 8.56 -8.84 2.56
C HIS A 244 9.98 -9.35 2.82
N PRO A 245 10.15 -10.62 3.24
CA PRO A 245 11.47 -11.12 3.64
C PRO A 245 12.45 -11.25 2.48
N THR A 246 11.96 -11.52 1.27
CA THR A 246 12.79 -11.88 0.12
C THR A 246 12.49 -11.02 -1.10
N VAL A 247 13.18 -9.87 -1.23
CA VAL A 247 13.34 -9.19 -2.52
C VAL A 247 14.74 -9.42 -3.04
N LEU A 248 14.91 -9.41 -4.35
CA LEU A 248 16.22 -9.53 -5.00
C LEU A 248 17.13 -8.39 -4.56
N HIS A 249 18.28 -8.75 -4.01
CA HIS A 249 19.29 -7.74 -3.70
C HIS A 249 20.00 -7.29 -4.97
N ASN A 250 19.61 -6.13 -5.48
CA ASN A 250 20.29 -5.44 -6.55
C ASN A 250 20.50 -3.97 -6.14
N PRO A 251 21.75 -3.52 -5.87
CA PRO A 251 22.00 -2.14 -5.43
C PRO A 251 21.55 -1.06 -6.42
N LYS A 252 21.31 -1.42 -7.68
CA LYS A 252 20.83 -0.52 -8.72
C LYS A 252 19.32 -0.41 -8.82
N GLU A 253 18.57 -1.33 -8.19
CA GLU A 253 17.12 -1.43 -8.28
C GLU A 253 16.53 -1.59 -6.87
N THR A 254 16.26 -0.48 -6.21
CA THR A 254 15.73 -0.47 -4.84
C THR A 254 14.27 -0.03 -4.76
N HIS A 255 13.73 0.60 -5.82
CA HIS A 255 12.36 1.10 -5.92
C HIS A 255 11.81 0.96 -7.35
N PRO A 256 10.99 -0.06 -7.65
CA PRO A 256 10.68 -1.23 -6.82
C PRO A 256 11.84 -2.22 -6.80
N ALA A 257 12.16 -2.75 -5.63
CA ALA A 257 13.01 -3.93 -5.53
C ALA A 257 12.22 -5.15 -6.02
N TYR A 258 12.83 -5.95 -6.89
CA TYR A 258 12.13 -7.08 -7.51
C TYR A 258 11.76 -8.15 -6.49
N LEU A 259 10.49 -8.51 -6.42
CA LEU A 259 9.97 -9.47 -5.46
C LEU A 259 10.41 -10.90 -5.85
N ILE A 260 10.99 -11.62 -4.90
CA ILE A 260 11.16 -13.08 -4.97
C ILE A 260 10.02 -13.69 -4.17
N THR A 261 9.03 -14.18 -4.89
CA THR A 261 7.74 -14.62 -4.31
C THR A 261 7.90 -15.64 -3.19
N GLU A 262 6.98 -15.62 -2.24
CA GLU A 262 6.90 -16.62 -1.18
C GLU A 262 6.75 -18.05 -1.70
N ALA A 263 6.11 -18.20 -2.86
CA ALA A 263 5.96 -19.50 -3.52
C ALA A 263 7.31 -20.21 -3.76
N MET A 264 8.40 -19.45 -3.97
CA MET A 264 9.73 -20.04 -4.12
C MET A 264 10.24 -20.69 -2.82
N ARG A 265 9.92 -20.14 -1.66
CA ARG A 265 10.16 -20.78 -0.36
C ARG A 265 9.25 -21.98 -0.16
N GLY A 266 7.98 -21.88 -0.58
CA GLY A 266 7.01 -23.00 -0.61
C GLY A 266 7.44 -24.14 -1.52
N TYR A 267 8.07 -23.84 -2.65
CA TYR A 267 8.65 -24.84 -3.58
C TYR A 267 9.84 -25.60 -2.95
N GLY A 268 10.42 -25.06 -1.87
CA GLY A 268 11.50 -25.66 -1.11
C GLY A 268 12.78 -24.83 -1.07
N GLY A 269 12.69 -23.54 -1.37
CA GLY A 269 13.84 -22.63 -1.26
C GLY A 269 14.33 -22.52 0.18
N ILE A 270 15.65 -22.62 0.39
CA ILE A 270 16.33 -22.63 1.68
C ILE A 270 17.09 -21.33 1.87
N LEU A 271 16.81 -20.62 2.98
CA LEU A 271 17.55 -19.42 3.35
C LEU A 271 18.94 -19.78 3.91
N LYS A 272 19.97 -19.14 3.38
CA LYS A 272 21.37 -19.36 3.72
C LYS A 272 22.13 -18.04 3.85
N LEU A 273 23.21 -18.06 4.63
CA LEU A 273 24.24 -17.03 4.56
C LEU A 273 25.04 -17.16 3.24
N PRO A 274 25.75 -16.12 2.79
CA PRO A 274 26.59 -16.21 1.58
C PRO A 274 27.67 -17.30 1.62
N ASN A 275 28.06 -17.76 2.81
CA ASN A 275 28.98 -18.87 2.99
C ASN A 275 28.33 -20.26 2.85
N GLY A 276 27.01 -20.31 2.63
CA GLY A 276 26.23 -21.54 2.45
C GLY A 276 25.61 -22.14 3.73
N GLU A 277 25.88 -21.55 4.92
CA GLU A 277 25.29 -22.01 6.17
C GLU A 277 23.81 -21.65 6.28
N THR A 278 22.98 -22.58 6.75
CA THR A 278 21.59 -22.34 7.11
C THR A 278 21.49 -21.61 8.47
N PHE A 279 20.41 -20.89 8.71
CA PHE A 279 20.26 -20.13 9.97
C PHE A 279 18.84 -20.14 10.55
N MET A 280 17.83 -20.51 9.76
CA MET A 280 16.42 -20.40 10.19
C MET A 280 16.06 -21.32 11.37
N GLU A 281 16.77 -22.40 11.57
CA GLU A 281 16.65 -23.32 12.71
C GLU A 281 16.87 -22.68 14.08
N LYS A 282 17.55 -21.54 14.11
CA LYS A 282 17.76 -20.74 15.33
C LYS A 282 16.51 -19.91 15.71
N TYR A 283 15.54 -19.76 14.79
CA TYR A 283 14.45 -18.81 14.89
C TYR A 283 13.06 -19.44 14.90
N ASP A 284 12.83 -20.48 14.09
CA ASP A 284 11.51 -21.10 13.99
C ASP A 284 11.63 -22.54 13.44
N GLU A 285 10.84 -23.46 14.02
CA GLU A 285 10.81 -24.88 13.60
C GLU A 285 10.33 -25.10 12.18
N ARG A 286 9.53 -24.16 11.63
CA ARG A 286 9.04 -24.18 10.24
C ARG A 286 10.11 -23.74 9.24
N LEU A 287 11.28 -23.34 9.71
CA LEU A 287 12.43 -22.92 8.90
C LEU A 287 12.07 -21.79 7.92
N SER A 288 12.44 -21.92 6.65
CA SER A 288 12.18 -20.94 5.60
C SER A 288 10.68 -20.75 5.28
N LEU A 289 9.80 -21.61 5.79
CA LEU A 289 8.34 -21.52 5.67
C LEU A 289 7.66 -20.85 6.87
N ALA A 290 8.43 -20.34 7.82
CA ALA A 290 7.88 -19.53 8.91
C ALA A 290 7.14 -18.28 8.36
N PRO A 291 6.21 -17.66 9.12
CA PRO A 291 5.54 -16.43 8.75
C PRO A 291 6.50 -15.31 8.33
N ARG A 292 6.05 -14.45 7.45
CA ARG A 292 6.88 -13.38 6.82
C ARG A 292 7.60 -12.51 7.83
N ASP A 293 6.94 -12.15 8.92
CA ASP A 293 7.49 -11.32 9.98
C ASP A 293 8.65 -12.02 10.72
N ILE A 294 8.52 -13.32 11.01
CA ILE A 294 9.58 -14.12 11.62
C ILE A 294 10.78 -14.23 10.68
N VAL A 295 10.53 -14.57 9.43
CA VAL A 295 11.61 -14.69 8.42
C VAL A 295 12.29 -13.35 8.20
N ALA A 296 11.56 -12.25 8.08
CA ALA A 296 12.13 -10.93 7.90
C ALA A 296 13.01 -10.50 9.10
N ARG A 297 12.54 -10.77 10.34
CA ARG A 297 13.33 -10.52 11.55
C ARG A 297 14.60 -11.37 11.62
N ALA A 298 14.52 -12.64 11.24
CA ALA A 298 15.66 -13.55 11.20
C ALA A 298 16.72 -13.05 10.21
N ILE A 299 16.32 -12.72 8.99
CA ILE A 299 17.23 -12.17 7.96
C ILE A 299 17.85 -10.84 8.42
N ASP A 300 17.04 -9.90 8.92
CA ASP A 300 17.53 -8.59 9.42
C ASP A 300 18.58 -8.78 10.54
N LYS A 301 18.33 -9.73 11.43
CA LYS A 301 19.25 -10.04 12.53
C LYS A 301 20.56 -10.66 12.04
N GLU A 302 20.49 -11.66 11.16
CA GLU A 302 21.69 -12.31 10.59
C GLU A 302 22.52 -11.32 9.76
N MET A 303 21.87 -10.47 8.95
CA MET A 303 22.56 -9.41 8.21
C MET A 303 23.33 -8.46 9.15
N LYS A 304 22.72 -8.07 10.28
CA LYS A 304 23.36 -7.19 11.27
C LYS A 304 24.51 -7.86 12.03
N ILE A 305 24.34 -9.12 12.42
CA ILE A 305 25.38 -9.89 13.14
C ILE A 305 26.62 -10.07 12.27
N HIS A 306 26.41 -10.39 10.99
CA HIS A 306 27.51 -10.73 10.07
C HIS A 306 27.98 -9.54 9.23
N GLY A 307 27.38 -8.34 9.38
CA GLY A 307 27.72 -7.15 8.59
C GLY A 307 27.45 -7.32 7.09
N LEU A 308 26.35 -8.01 6.75
CA LEU A 308 25.97 -8.34 5.37
C LEU A 308 24.91 -7.39 4.82
N ASP A 309 24.93 -7.17 3.51
CA ASP A 309 23.90 -6.42 2.79
C ASP A 309 22.73 -7.29 2.32
N HIS A 310 22.91 -8.63 2.31
CA HIS A 310 21.92 -9.61 1.89
C HIS A 310 22.21 -10.99 2.51
N VAL A 311 21.23 -11.86 2.44
CA VAL A 311 21.35 -13.31 2.60
C VAL A 311 21.05 -13.98 1.26
N CYS A 312 21.04 -15.31 1.20
CA CYS A 312 20.81 -16.06 -0.02
C CYS A 312 19.56 -16.93 0.09
N LEU A 313 18.83 -17.08 -1.00
CA LEU A 313 17.79 -18.09 -1.17
C LEU A 313 18.30 -19.14 -2.16
N ASP A 314 18.40 -20.39 -1.71
CA ASP A 314 18.93 -21.52 -2.47
C ASP A 314 17.81 -22.43 -2.98
N VAL A 315 17.71 -22.59 -4.29
CA VAL A 315 16.84 -23.54 -4.98
C VAL A 315 17.64 -24.50 -5.90
N THR A 316 18.97 -24.47 -5.83
CA THR A 316 19.86 -25.23 -6.73
C THR A 316 19.74 -26.75 -6.55
N HIS A 317 19.16 -27.21 -5.44
CA HIS A 317 18.90 -28.61 -5.15
C HIS A 317 17.62 -29.14 -5.84
N LYS A 318 16.86 -28.26 -6.53
CA LYS A 318 15.65 -28.61 -7.27
C LYS A 318 15.95 -28.92 -8.73
N ASP A 319 15.00 -29.60 -9.40
CA ASP A 319 15.14 -29.85 -10.83
C ASP A 319 15.19 -28.53 -11.63
N PRO A 320 16.21 -28.31 -12.47
CA PRO A 320 16.36 -27.07 -13.22
C PRO A 320 15.20 -26.78 -14.19
N ALA A 321 14.61 -27.82 -14.82
CA ALA A 321 13.52 -27.64 -15.77
C ALA A 321 12.22 -27.27 -15.05
N GLU A 322 11.93 -27.94 -13.92
CA GLU A 322 10.79 -27.60 -13.08
C GLU A 322 10.92 -26.18 -12.49
N THR A 323 12.11 -25.81 -11.99
CA THR A 323 12.36 -24.48 -11.44
C THR A 323 12.10 -23.38 -12.48
N LYS A 324 12.59 -23.55 -13.72
CA LYS A 324 12.34 -22.60 -14.82
C LYS A 324 10.88 -22.56 -15.24
N HIS A 325 10.17 -23.68 -15.17
CA HIS A 325 8.76 -23.78 -15.51
C HIS A 325 7.87 -23.08 -14.47
N HIS A 326 8.15 -23.29 -13.19
CA HIS A 326 7.37 -22.69 -12.09
C HIS A 326 7.63 -21.19 -11.92
N PHE A 327 8.85 -20.72 -12.21
CA PHE A 327 9.26 -19.33 -11.95
C PHE A 327 9.93 -18.67 -13.16
N PRO A 328 9.28 -18.61 -14.33
CA PRO A 328 9.89 -18.12 -15.56
C PRO A 328 10.33 -16.66 -15.47
N ASN A 329 9.53 -15.78 -14.86
CA ASN A 329 9.85 -14.36 -14.75
C ASN A 329 10.99 -14.11 -13.75
N ILE A 330 11.00 -14.80 -12.61
CA ILE A 330 12.10 -14.73 -11.64
C ILE A 330 13.40 -15.24 -12.26
N TYR A 331 13.34 -16.37 -12.99
CA TYR A 331 14.49 -16.89 -13.71
C TYR A 331 15.07 -15.87 -14.69
N GLN A 332 14.23 -15.30 -15.55
CA GLN A 332 14.68 -14.29 -16.53
C GLN A 332 15.23 -13.03 -15.86
N LYS A 333 14.57 -12.58 -14.79
CA LYS A 333 15.04 -11.40 -14.04
C LYS A 333 16.42 -11.64 -13.42
N CYS A 334 16.61 -12.75 -12.73
CA CYS A 334 17.90 -13.11 -12.15
C CYS A 334 18.98 -13.28 -13.22
N LEU A 335 18.64 -13.95 -14.32
CA LEU A 335 19.56 -14.15 -15.45
C LEU A 335 19.99 -12.82 -16.07
N SER A 336 19.09 -11.82 -16.13
CA SER A 336 19.41 -10.49 -16.68
C SER A 336 20.49 -9.73 -15.89
N ILE A 337 20.74 -10.12 -14.66
CA ILE A 337 21.80 -9.58 -13.80
C ILE A 337 22.95 -10.56 -13.57
N GLY A 338 22.98 -11.66 -14.34
CA GLY A 338 24.06 -12.65 -14.34
C GLY A 338 23.93 -13.77 -13.29
N ILE A 339 22.72 -14.00 -12.75
CA ILE A 339 22.44 -15.06 -11.76
C ILE A 339 21.58 -16.13 -12.40
N ASP A 340 22.11 -17.35 -12.58
CA ASP A 340 21.32 -18.53 -12.96
C ASP A 340 20.84 -19.23 -11.68
N ILE A 341 19.56 -19.08 -11.34
CA ILE A 341 18.97 -19.62 -10.11
C ILE A 341 19.00 -21.15 -10.02
N THR A 342 19.32 -21.85 -11.11
CA THR A 342 19.48 -23.30 -11.10
C THR A 342 20.87 -23.76 -10.65
N THR A 343 21.83 -22.85 -10.63
CA THR A 343 23.24 -23.11 -10.22
C THR A 343 23.76 -22.15 -9.17
N ASP A 344 23.16 -20.96 -9.09
CA ASP A 344 23.60 -19.88 -8.22
C ASP A 344 22.55 -19.60 -7.12
N TYR A 345 23.00 -19.16 -5.96
CA TYR A 345 22.11 -18.66 -4.93
C TYR A 345 21.54 -17.29 -5.31
N ILE A 346 20.25 -17.07 -5.01
CA ILE A 346 19.59 -15.80 -5.24
C ILE A 346 19.90 -14.87 -4.06
N PRO A 347 20.59 -13.73 -4.24
CA PRO A 347 20.82 -12.77 -3.16
C PRO A 347 19.49 -12.08 -2.81
N VAL A 348 19.06 -12.17 -1.55
CA VAL A 348 17.79 -11.63 -1.08
C VAL A 348 17.96 -10.83 0.21
N ARG A 349 17.06 -9.85 0.41
CA ARG A 349 16.97 -9.06 1.63
C ARG A 349 15.53 -8.65 1.93
N PRO A 350 15.19 -8.26 3.17
CA PRO A 350 13.89 -7.71 3.47
C PRO A 350 13.68 -6.32 2.84
N ALA A 351 12.44 -6.02 2.46
CA ALA A 351 12.03 -4.72 1.93
C ALA A 351 10.65 -4.32 2.44
N ALA A 352 10.40 -3.03 2.61
CA ALA A 352 9.06 -2.53 2.91
C ALA A 352 8.10 -2.94 1.78
N HIS A 353 6.92 -3.45 2.16
CA HIS A 353 6.03 -4.10 1.21
C HIS A 353 4.59 -3.63 1.28
N TYR A 354 4.00 -3.53 2.47
CA TYR A 354 2.60 -3.16 2.63
C TYR A 354 2.36 -2.39 3.93
N MET A 355 1.50 -1.35 3.86
CA MET A 355 1.05 -0.57 5.00
C MET A 355 -0.28 -1.12 5.50
N CYS A 356 -0.31 -1.71 6.73
CA CYS A 356 -1.55 -2.24 7.30
C CYS A 356 -2.44 -1.16 7.93
N GLY A 357 -1.81 -0.08 8.42
CA GLY A 357 -2.51 1.10 8.91
C GLY A 357 -2.82 2.11 7.80
N GLY A 358 -3.28 3.29 8.19
CA GLY A 358 -3.62 4.36 7.25
C GLY A 358 -4.76 5.24 7.71
N ILE A 359 -5.52 5.77 6.76
CA ILE A 359 -6.72 6.58 7.00
C ILE A 359 -7.80 5.69 7.60
N LYS A 360 -8.21 5.96 8.84
CA LYS A 360 -9.26 5.16 9.50
C LYS A 360 -10.61 5.36 8.81
N VAL A 361 -11.27 4.24 8.49
CA VAL A 361 -12.58 4.23 7.84
C VAL A 361 -13.56 3.32 8.61
N ASP A 362 -14.85 3.53 8.35
CA ASP A 362 -15.92 2.61 8.75
C ASP A 362 -16.12 1.49 7.70
N LEU A 363 -17.13 0.67 7.89
CA LEU A 363 -17.46 -0.44 6.98
C LEU A 363 -17.88 0.02 5.57
N ASN A 364 -18.25 1.28 5.39
CA ASN A 364 -18.56 1.87 4.09
C ASN A 364 -17.35 2.55 3.42
N GLY A 365 -16.17 2.51 4.05
CA GLY A 365 -15.00 3.23 3.57
C GLY A 365 -15.03 4.73 3.86
N GLN A 366 -16.02 5.23 4.65
CA GLN A 366 -16.14 6.64 5.00
C GLN A 366 -15.12 7.00 6.08
N THR A 367 -14.46 8.14 5.91
CA THR A 367 -13.47 8.67 6.85
C THR A 367 -14.13 9.50 7.97
N SER A 368 -13.33 10.00 8.91
CA SER A 368 -13.79 10.99 9.89
C SER A 368 -14.06 12.38 9.32
N ILE A 369 -13.84 12.58 8.02
CA ILE A 369 -14.16 13.81 7.29
C ILE A 369 -15.37 13.48 6.40
N GLU A 370 -16.45 14.23 6.55
CA GLU A 370 -17.66 14.03 5.74
C GLU A 370 -17.35 14.23 4.25
N ARG A 371 -18.04 13.47 3.38
CA ARG A 371 -17.88 13.51 1.91
C ARG A 371 -16.51 12.99 1.43
N LEU A 372 -15.70 12.38 2.34
CA LEU A 372 -14.40 11.82 2.05
C LEU A 372 -14.35 10.34 2.41
N TYR A 373 -14.04 9.51 1.42
CA TYR A 373 -13.83 8.07 1.56
C TYR A 373 -12.34 7.74 1.38
N ALA A 374 -11.91 6.59 1.89
CA ALA A 374 -10.56 6.06 1.64
C ALA A 374 -10.63 4.55 1.43
N LEU A 375 -9.95 4.05 0.39
CA LEU A 375 -10.05 2.67 -0.09
C LEU A 375 -8.68 2.11 -0.44
N GLY A 376 -8.52 0.80 -0.27
CA GLY A 376 -7.27 0.09 -0.53
C GLY A 376 -6.17 0.47 0.46
N GLU A 377 -4.92 0.29 0.09
CA GLU A 377 -3.76 0.35 1.00
C GLU A 377 -3.58 1.69 1.76
N CYS A 378 -4.14 2.81 1.27
CA CYS A 378 -4.11 4.06 2.03
C CYS A 378 -5.10 4.10 3.20
N SER A 379 -6.05 3.15 3.28
CA SER A 379 -7.06 3.06 4.32
C SER A 379 -6.70 2.07 5.41
N CYS A 380 -7.15 2.34 6.63
CA CYS A 380 -7.14 1.42 7.75
C CYS A 380 -8.58 0.97 8.01
N THR A 381 -8.96 -0.15 7.40
CA THR A 381 -10.29 -0.76 7.51
C THR A 381 -10.45 -1.58 8.79
N GLY A 382 -9.32 -1.99 9.38
CA GLY A 382 -9.27 -2.97 10.45
C GLY A 382 -9.14 -4.42 9.98
N LEU A 383 -9.20 -4.70 8.67
CA LEU A 383 -9.05 -6.05 8.13
C LEU A 383 -7.73 -6.70 8.55
N HIS A 384 -6.64 -5.96 8.40
CA HIS A 384 -5.28 -6.51 8.55
C HIS A 384 -4.81 -6.61 9.99
N GLY A 385 -5.38 -5.86 10.91
CA GLY A 385 -4.91 -5.83 12.30
C GLY A 385 -3.41 -5.58 12.39
N GLY A 386 -2.70 -6.38 13.17
CA GLY A 386 -1.26 -6.25 13.38
C GLY A 386 -0.39 -6.74 12.23
N ASN A 387 -0.94 -7.55 11.29
CA ASN A 387 -0.20 -8.10 10.15
C ASN A 387 -1.16 -8.59 9.06
N ARG A 388 -0.87 -8.26 7.82
CA ARG A 388 -1.67 -8.63 6.66
C ARG A 388 -1.48 -10.11 6.30
N LEU A 389 -2.57 -10.86 6.19
CA LEU A 389 -2.58 -12.14 5.51
C LEU A 389 -2.33 -11.95 4.01
N ALA A 390 -1.48 -12.77 3.41
CA ALA A 390 -1.18 -12.69 1.98
C ALA A 390 -2.46 -12.74 1.14
N SER A 391 -2.47 -12.06 -0.01
CA SER A 391 -3.58 -12.02 -0.97
C SER A 391 -4.91 -11.43 -0.49
N ASN A 392 -5.00 -10.90 0.76
CA ASN A 392 -6.17 -10.19 1.26
C ASN A 392 -6.25 -8.72 0.81
N SER A 393 -5.14 -8.10 0.37
CA SER A 393 -5.11 -6.66 0.08
C SER A 393 -5.90 -6.25 -1.17
N LEU A 394 -5.81 -7.04 -2.25
CA LEU A 394 -6.51 -6.74 -3.49
C LEU A 394 -8.02 -6.93 -3.34
N ILE A 395 -8.45 -7.97 -2.62
CA ILE A 395 -9.87 -8.20 -2.39
C ILE A 395 -10.47 -7.18 -1.40
N GLU A 396 -9.73 -6.75 -0.38
CA GLU A 396 -10.12 -5.63 0.48
C GLU A 396 -10.47 -4.39 -0.34
N ALA A 397 -9.55 -4.02 -1.25
CA ALA A 397 -9.71 -2.84 -2.08
C ALA A 397 -10.99 -2.86 -2.91
N VAL A 398 -11.34 -4.01 -3.50
CA VAL A 398 -12.53 -4.14 -4.35
C VAL A 398 -13.82 -4.23 -3.54
N VAL A 399 -13.81 -4.94 -2.39
CA VAL A 399 -14.97 -5.02 -1.50
C VAL A 399 -15.30 -3.65 -0.89
N TYR A 400 -14.29 -2.91 -0.42
CA TYR A 400 -14.52 -1.56 0.10
C TYR A 400 -14.87 -0.56 -1.02
N ALA A 401 -14.40 -0.75 -2.25
CA ALA A 401 -14.85 0.04 -3.40
C ALA A 401 -16.35 -0.15 -3.66
N ASP A 402 -16.85 -1.37 -3.50
CA ASP A 402 -18.28 -1.68 -3.62
C ASP A 402 -19.11 -1.04 -2.50
N ALA A 403 -18.66 -1.19 -1.26
CA ALA A 403 -19.33 -0.59 -0.10
C ALA A 403 -19.39 0.94 -0.20
N ALA A 404 -18.26 1.57 -0.53
CA ALA A 404 -18.18 3.03 -0.69
C ALA A 404 -19.01 3.55 -1.88
N ALA A 405 -19.05 2.81 -3.00
CA ALA A 405 -19.89 3.17 -4.13
C ALA A 405 -21.37 3.16 -3.75
N LYS A 406 -21.83 2.11 -3.07
CA LYS A 406 -23.22 2.00 -2.61
C LYS A 406 -23.60 3.12 -1.65
N ASP A 407 -22.74 3.43 -0.69
CA ASP A 407 -22.99 4.48 0.31
C ASP A 407 -22.96 5.87 -0.32
N SER A 408 -21.91 6.20 -1.09
CA SER A 408 -21.76 7.52 -1.71
C SER A 408 -22.85 7.85 -2.71
N LEU A 409 -23.35 6.86 -3.46
CA LEU A 409 -24.49 7.01 -4.38
C LEU A 409 -25.82 7.33 -3.69
N GLN A 410 -25.97 6.99 -2.40
CA GLN A 410 -27.15 7.37 -1.61
C GLN A 410 -27.06 8.83 -1.12
N HIS A 411 -25.84 9.34 -0.96
CA HIS A 411 -25.61 10.64 -0.34
C HIS A 411 -25.24 11.75 -1.34
N VAL A 412 -24.77 11.44 -2.55
CA VAL A 412 -24.25 12.43 -3.51
C VAL A 412 -25.25 13.53 -3.86
N ASP A 413 -26.53 13.22 -3.92
CA ASP A 413 -27.61 14.18 -4.22
C ASP A 413 -27.91 15.12 -3.03
N LEU A 414 -27.42 14.81 -1.83
CA LEU A 414 -27.53 15.66 -0.64
C LEU A 414 -26.47 16.78 -0.59
N TYR A 415 -25.48 16.71 -1.47
CA TYR A 415 -24.33 17.61 -1.46
C TYR A 415 -24.32 18.54 -2.67
N ASP A 416 -23.92 19.78 -2.42
CA ASP A 416 -23.65 20.79 -3.45
C ASP A 416 -22.15 21.07 -3.54
N TRP A 417 -21.70 21.59 -4.70
CA TRP A 417 -20.36 22.16 -4.84
C TRP A 417 -20.25 23.45 -4.03
N ASN A 418 -19.13 23.64 -3.35
CA ASN A 418 -18.89 24.84 -2.57
C ASN A 418 -18.12 25.89 -3.41
N ASP A 419 -18.85 26.75 -4.11
CA ASP A 419 -18.27 27.79 -4.97
C ASP A 419 -17.52 28.91 -4.21
N LYS A 420 -17.52 28.88 -2.88
CA LYS A 420 -16.77 29.83 -2.04
C LYS A 420 -15.32 29.38 -1.80
N VAL A 421 -14.95 28.20 -2.24
CA VAL A 421 -13.58 27.72 -2.14
C VAL A 421 -12.67 28.62 -2.98
N PRO A 422 -11.61 29.21 -2.38
CA PRO A 422 -10.68 30.05 -3.12
C PRO A 422 -9.85 29.20 -4.10
N GLU A 423 -9.38 29.82 -5.17
CA GLU A 423 -8.33 29.21 -6.00
C GLU A 423 -7.03 29.14 -5.19
N TRP A 424 -6.13 28.25 -5.62
CA TRP A 424 -4.80 28.14 -4.98
C TRP A 424 -4.04 29.46 -5.10
N ASN A 425 -3.51 29.93 -3.98
CA ASN A 425 -2.71 31.15 -3.96
C ASN A 425 -1.22 30.80 -3.93
N ASP A 426 -0.52 31.16 -5.00
CA ASP A 426 0.94 31.05 -5.14
C ASP A 426 1.63 32.43 -5.15
N GLU A 427 0.92 33.49 -4.77
CA GLU A 427 1.46 34.85 -4.71
C GLU A 427 2.65 34.94 -3.74
N GLY A 428 3.74 35.54 -4.19
CA GLY A 428 4.97 35.66 -3.40
C GLY A 428 5.85 34.41 -3.37
N THR A 429 5.44 33.31 -4.02
CA THR A 429 6.30 32.13 -4.16
C THR A 429 7.24 32.26 -5.38
N MET A 430 8.38 31.57 -5.30
CA MET A 430 9.39 31.55 -6.36
C MET A 430 9.67 30.14 -6.84
N THR A 431 10.24 29.98 -8.03
CA THR A 431 10.69 28.69 -8.52
C THR A 431 11.83 28.17 -7.64
N ASN A 432 11.76 26.90 -7.23
CA ASN A 432 12.85 26.26 -6.50
C ASN A 432 14.00 25.91 -7.45
N GLU A 433 15.09 26.65 -7.39
CA GLU A 433 16.28 26.42 -8.20
C GLU A 433 17.22 25.36 -7.58
N GLU A 434 17.16 25.18 -6.24
CA GLU A 434 18.03 24.26 -5.51
C GLU A 434 17.34 22.92 -5.21
N LYS A 435 17.18 22.08 -6.25
CA LYS A 435 16.57 20.75 -6.08
C LYS A 435 17.36 19.82 -5.15
N VAL A 436 18.63 20.11 -4.89
CA VAL A 436 19.46 19.35 -3.94
C VAL A 436 18.87 19.33 -2.54
N LEU A 437 18.19 20.40 -2.09
CA LEU A 437 17.54 20.47 -0.79
C LEU A 437 16.44 19.40 -0.64
N ILE A 438 15.68 19.15 -1.71
CA ILE A 438 14.63 18.13 -1.73
C ILE A 438 15.26 16.73 -1.82
N THR A 439 16.17 16.51 -2.76
CA THR A 439 16.75 15.18 -3.00
C THR A 439 17.58 14.69 -1.81
N GLN A 440 18.27 15.59 -1.11
CA GLN A 440 19.02 15.27 0.10
C GLN A 440 18.05 14.90 1.24
N SER A 441 17.01 15.69 1.46
CA SER A 441 16.01 15.41 2.52
C SER A 441 15.26 14.09 2.28
N VAL A 442 14.93 13.73 1.02
CA VAL A 442 14.37 12.40 0.68
C VAL A 442 15.31 11.28 1.11
N ARG A 443 16.61 11.39 0.80
CA ARG A 443 17.61 10.39 1.22
C ARG A 443 17.71 10.28 2.73
N GLU A 444 17.65 11.40 3.45
CA GLU A 444 17.67 11.41 4.90
C GLU A 444 16.44 10.73 5.49
N VAL A 445 15.24 11.00 4.99
CA VAL A 445 14.01 10.29 5.39
C VAL A 445 14.18 8.79 5.18
N ASN A 446 14.63 8.36 4.00
CA ASN A 446 14.83 6.94 3.71
C ASN A 446 15.83 6.27 4.68
N GLN A 447 16.93 6.95 4.99
CA GLN A 447 17.94 6.44 5.94
C GLN A 447 17.40 6.39 7.38
N ILE A 448 16.71 7.43 7.83
CA ILE A 448 16.11 7.50 9.16
C ILE A 448 15.11 6.35 9.33
N MET A 449 14.18 6.19 8.38
CA MET A 449 13.14 5.18 8.45
C MET A 449 13.73 3.76 8.42
N SER A 450 14.66 3.48 7.52
CA SER A 450 15.26 2.15 7.39
C SER A 450 16.14 1.76 8.58
N ASN A 451 16.92 2.71 9.13
CA ASN A 451 17.87 2.40 10.20
C ASN A 451 17.24 2.43 11.61
N TYR A 452 16.22 3.28 11.83
CA TYR A 452 15.65 3.51 13.16
C TYR A 452 14.21 3.02 13.31
N VAL A 453 13.42 2.96 12.22
CA VAL A 453 11.98 2.63 12.24
C VAL A 453 11.68 1.40 11.37
N GLY A 454 12.67 0.54 11.16
CA GLY A 454 12.56 -0.67 10.35
C GLY A 454 11.90 -1.84 11.09
N ILE A 455 12.39 -3.07 10.79
CA ILE A 455 11.81 -4.33 11.28
C ILE A 455 11.97 -4.48 12.79
N VAL A 456 13.19 -4.23 13.33
CA VAL A 456 13.49 -4.30 14.76
C VAL A 456 13.69 -2.90 15.31
N ARG A 457 12.87 -2.52 16.27
CA ARG A 457 12.79 -1.18 16.84
C ARG A 457 13.29 -1.14 18.28
N SER A 458 13.58 0.05 18.79
CA SER A 458 13.82 0.35 20.20
C SER A 458 13.45 1.81 20.48
N ASP A 459 13.08 2.12 21.73
CA ASP A 459 12.73 3.49 22.13
C ASP A 459 13.87 4.46 21.78
N LEU A 460 15.13 4.08 22.01
CA LEU A 460 16.28 4.90 21.67
C LEU A 460 16.34 5.26 20.17
N ARG A 461 16.11 4.28 19.30
CA ARG A 461 16.11 4.51 17.83
C ARG A 461 14.91 5.33 17.40
N LEU A 462 13.73 5.04 17.93
CA LEU A 462 12.51 5.75 17.61
C LEU A 462 12.56 7.23 18.03
N HIS A 463 13.10 7.56 19.20
CA HIS A 463 13.31 8.95 19.61
C HIS A 463 14.31 9.68 18.69
N ARG A 464 15.39 9.01 18.27
CA ARG A 464 16.32 9.59 17.29
C ARG A 464 15.66 9.85 15.92
N ALA A 465 14.77 8.96 15.49
CA ALA A 465 13.99 9.18 14.27
C ALA A 465 13.05 10.37 14.42
N TRP A 466 12.34 10.43 15.55
CA TRP A 466 11.42 11.52 15.88
C TRP A 466 12.09 12.88 15.79
N ASP A 467 13.21 13.07 16.51
CA ASP A 467 13.93 14.35 16.57
C ASP A 467 14.40 14.79 15.17
N ARG A 468 14.87 13.84 14.34
CA ARG A 468 15.34 14.14 12.99
C ARG A 468 14.21 14.46 12.01
N LEU A 469 13.12 13.70 12.09
CA LEU A 469 11.95 13.94 11.24
C LEU A 469 11.27 15.27 11.58
N ASP A 470 11.26 15.67 12.85
CA ASP A 470 10.75 16.97 13.29
C ASP A 470 11.56 18.12 12.69
N MET A 471 12.89 18.02 12.71
CA MET A 471 13.77 19.01 12.07
C MET A 471 13.54 19.08 10.55
N LEU A 472 13.47 17.94 9.88
CA LEU A 472 13.18 17.89 8.44
C LEU A 472 11.79 18.45 8.10
N TYR A 473 10.80 18.23 8.97
CA TYR A 473 9.46 18.80 8.84
C TYR A 473 9.51 20.32 8.86
N GLU A 474 10.17 20.92 9.85
CA GLU A 474 10.30 22.37 9.98
C GLU A 474 11.01 23.01 8.77
N GLU A 475 12.06 22.38 8.28
CA GLU A 475 12.81 22.85 7.11
C GLU A 475 11.95 22.76 5.84
N THR A 476 11.27 21.63 5.64
CA THR A 476 10.43 21.38 4.47
C THR A 476 9.21 22.28 4.45
N GLU A 477 8.54 22.53 5.59
CA GLU A 477 7.40 23.46 5.66
C GLU A 477 7.83 24.91 5.38
N ARG A 478 9.02 25.32 5.83
CA ARG A 478 9.58 26.64 5.48
C ARG A 478 9.87 26.76 3.99
N LEU A 479 10.46 25.71 3.38
CA LEU A 479 10.72 25.68 1.95
C LEU A 479 9.41 25.70 1.16
N PHE A 480 8.44 24.84 1.50
CA PHE A 480 7.15 24.73 0.84
C PHE A 480 6.39 26.07 0.77
N LYS A 481 6.45 26.87 1.84
CA LYS A 481 5.82 28.22 1.88
C LYS A 481 6.50 29.24 0.98
N ARG A 482 7.74 29.02 0.57
CA ARG A 482 8.54 29.97 -0.21
C ARG A 482 8.59 29.64 -1.70
N VAL A 483 8.34 28.38 -2.06
CA VAL A 483 8.45 27.92 -3.45
C VAL A 483 7.10 27.59 -4.04
N LYS A 484 7.00 27.64 -5.37
CA LYS A 484 5.82 27.13 -6.09
C LYS A 484 5.66 25.64 -5.79
N ALA A 485 4.42 25.21 -5.62
CA ALA A 485 4.12 23.80 -5.44
C ALA A 485 4.64 22.99 -6.65
N SER A 486 5.45 21.99 -6.37
CA SER A 486 5.90 20.99 -7.33
C SER A 486 5.68 19.59 -6.77
N ARG A 487 5.64 18.58 -7.62
CA ARG A 487 5.48 17.20 -7.19
C ARG A 487 6.53 16.82 -6.14
N ASP A 488 7.80 17.12 -6.41
CA ASP A 488 8.94 16.71 -5.57
C ASP A 488 8.84 17.22 -4.13
N ILE A 489 8.51 18.53 -3.95
CA ILE A 489 8.38 19.10 -2.59
C ILE A 489 7.14 18.57 -1.87
N CYS A 490 6.04 18.33 -2.60
CA CYS A 490 4.83 17.78 -2.03
C CYS A 490 5.02 16.32 -1.58
N GLU A 491 5.68 15.50 -2.41
CA GLU A 491 6.03 14.11 -2.05
C GLU A 491 6.96 14.06 -0.83
N LEU A 492 8.01 14.88 -0.79
CA LEU A 492 8.88 14.98 0.39
C LEU A 492 8.09 15.33 1.66
N ARG A 493 7.22 16.34 1.58
CA ARG A 493 6.35 16.76 2.67
C ARG A 493 5.45 15.61 3.15
N ASN A 494 4.91 14.83 2.23
CA ASN A 494 4.07 13.66 2.53
C ASN A 494 4.89 12.53 3.17
N MET A 495 6.07 12.21 2.64
CA MET A 495 6.96 11.20 3.20
C MET A 495 7.39 11.52 4.64
N ILE A 496 7.71 12.78 4.94
CA ILE A 496 8.05 13.21 6.30
C ILE A 496 6.85 13.05 7.25
N ASN A 497 5.65 13.46 6.82
CA ASN A 497 4.43 13.30 7.62
C ASN A 497 4.14 11.83 7.94
N VAL A 498 4.26 10.96 6.96
CA VAL A 498 4.02 9.52 7.14
C VAL A 498 5.12 8.88 8.00
N GLY A 499 6.38 9.22 7.77
CA GLY A 499 7.49 8.77 8.60
C GLY A 499 7.32 9.17 10.07
N TYR A 500 6.89 10.41 10.32
CA TYR A 500 6.52 10.90 11.64
C TYR A 500 5.38 10.08 12.28
N LEU A 501 4.32 9.80 11.51
CA LEU A 501 3.18 9.02 11.99
C LEU A 501 3.60 7.59 12.36
N ILE A 502 4.35 6.90 11.50
CA ILE A 502 4.86 5.55 11.77
C ILE A 502 5.70 5.56 13.06
N THR A 503 6.60 6.53 13.19
CA THR A 503 7.49 6.66 14.36
C THR A 503 6.69 6.91 15.64
N ARG A 504 5.72 7.82 15.57
CA ARG A 504 4.85 8.17 16.70
C ARG A 504 4.04 6.97 17.20
N TRP A 505 3.35 6.28 16.31
CA TRP A 505 2.54 5.12 16.66
C TRP A 505 3.42 3.99 17.23
N ALA A 506 4.63 3.80 16.66
CA ALA A 506 5.59 2.84 17.18
C ALA A 506 6.10 3.21 18.60
N LEU A 507 6.27 4.50 18.90
CA LEU A 507 6.63 4.98 20.25
C LEU A 507 5.49 4.82 21.26
N GLU A 508 4.24 4.99 20.83
CA GLU A 508 3.06 4.89 21.69
C GLU A 508 2.75 3.42 22.06
N ARG A 509 3.10 2.45 21.20
CA ARG A 509 2.88 1.02 21.46
C ARG A 509 4.01 0.41 22.30
N LYS A 510 3.71 0.10 23.56
CA LYS A 510 4.66 -0.45 24.55
C LYS A 510 4.54 -1.98 24.69
N GLU A 511 4.44 -2.68 23.57
CA GLU A 511 4.37 -4.14 23.47
C GLU A 511 4.86 -4.60 22.10
N CYS A 512 5.31 -5.86 21.97
CA CYS A 512 5.44 -6.51 20.68
C CYS A 512 4.06 -6.99 20.23
N ARG A 513 3.66 -6.64 18.99
CA ARG A 513 2.34 -6.98 18.45
C ARG A 513 2.40 -7.02 16.92
N GLY A 514 2.05 -8.17 16.33
CA GLY A 514 2.10 -8.33 14.89
C GLY A 514 3.44 -7.87 14.29
N LEU A 515 3.39 -6.93 13.35
CA LEU A 515 4.57 -6.37 12.68
C LEU A 515 5.38 -5.39 13.55
N HIS A 516 4.81 -4.89 14.65
CA HIS A 516 5.55 -4.03 15.57
C HIS A 516 6.37 -4.88 16.54
N PHE A 517 7.67 -4.96 16.28
CA PHE A 517 8.65 -5.65 17.15
C PHE A 517 9.63 -4.66 17.76
N THR A 518 9.73 -4.67 19.08
CA THR A 518 10.64 -3.80 19.84
C THR A 518 11.49 -4.60 20.85
N THR A 519 12.75 -4.21 21.00
CA THR A 519 13.65 -4.85 21.96
C THR A 519 13.40 -4.42 23.40
N ASP A 520 12.70 -3.30 23.62
CA ASP A 520 12.48 -2.75 24.96
C ASP A 520 11.24 -3.35 25.65
N TYR A 521 10.30 -3.88 24.86
CA TYR A 521 9.07 -4.52 25.34
C TYR A 521 8.86 -5.88 24.67
N PRO A 522 9.75 -6.87 24.98
CA PRO A 522 9.84 -8.12 24.22
C PRO A 522 8.67 -9.09 24.47
N LEU A 523 7.88 -8.87 25.52
CA LEU A 523 6.74 -9.76 25.85
C LEU A 523 5.58 -9.50 24.89
N HIS A 524 5.10 -10.56 24.25
CA HIS A 524 3.85 -10.53 23.50
C HIS A 524 2.66 -10.23 24.42
N ALA A 525 1.64 -9.54 23.93
CA ALA A 525 0.46 -9.18 24.74
C ALA A 525 -0.25 -10.39 25.37
N TYR A 526 -0.11 -11.58 24.77
CA TYR A 526 -0.69 -12.84 25.29
C TYR A 526 0.21 -13.59 26.27
N ASP A 527 1.45 -13.14 26.47
CA ASP A 527 2.41 -13.77 27.40
C ASP A 527 2.29 -13.21 28.84
N LYS A 528 1.27 -12.38 29.11
CA LYS A 528 0.99 -11.77 30.41
C LYS A 528 -0.11 -12.49 31.16
#